data_efa08d931cf62f6fd81fb2a8ea7e7834
#
_entry.id   efa08d931cf62f6fd81fb2a8ea7e7834
#
_cell.length_a   1.000
_cell.length_b   1.000
_cell.length_c   1.000
_cell.angle_alpha   90.00
_cell.angle_beta   90.00
_cell.angle_gamma   90.00
#
_symmetry.space_group_name_H-M   'P 1'
#
loop_
_entity.id
_entity.type
_entity.pdbx_description
1 polymer ?
#
loop_
_entity_poly.entity_id
_entity_poly.type
_entity_poly.pdbx_seq_one_letter_code
_entity_poly.pdbx_strand_id
1 'polypeptide(L)'
;FSQTEVPDSSSADSNYIEEITVTAQMREQSVMDVPVTMDVIGGEFLERTNIMELDELSRILPNVQIQEQAVSLPSFNIRGVTDDVFSVSATPRISVYQDGFDISKKTVSSVALYDIARVEVLKGPQPTLFGVAAANGAISIHSNLPTDVKEGKVQLGYNSEQGEELEFMFNLPVNDNHSFRVAGLYREMDGIVENNACSEGSYYGNANMYDHKGNAIPCSSEDLQGVSVQAVRGTWKMDYDKLEVIARAALEYNDQPGVAFKSGSIAPKGGDTSPYTAAEFSLGSELGIERTLQSYDISANYALSSTLNLHADAYYKDVEASEGFDADGTALRIQDGY
;
A
#
# COMPACT_ATOMS: atom_id res chain seq x y z
N PHE A 1 16.87 64.46 19.85
CA PHE A 1 15.83 63.44 19.76
C PHE A 1 15.87 62.91 18.35
N SER A 2 16.48 61.73 18.17
CA SER A 2 16.56 61.02 16.92
C SER A 2 15.39 60.00 16.90
N GLN A 3 14.49 60.15 15.95
CA GLN A 3 13.44 59.18 15.72
C GLN A 3 14.02 58.03 14.88
N THR A 4 14.05 56.84 15.46
CA THR A 4 14.38 55.59 14.76
C THR A 4 13.11 55.12 14.05
N GLU A 5 13.12 55.14 12.72
CA GLU A 5 12.08 54.50 11.91
C GLU A 5 12.13 52.99 12.13
N VAL A 6 11.00 52.42 12.53
CA VAL A 6 10.75 51.00 12.60
C VAL A 6 10.40 50.52 11.17
N PRO A 7 11.10 49.56 10.58
CA PRO A 7 10.69 49.02 9.29
C PRO A 7 9.37 48.28 9.43
N ASP A 8 8.40 48.69 8.63
CA ASP A 8 7.09 48.06 8.45
C ASP A 8 7.27 46.68 7.82
N SER A 9 7.20 45.63 8.64
CA SER A 9 7.21 44.25 8.18
C SER A 9 5.78 43.78 7.93
N SER A 10 5.13 44.36 6.93
CA SER A 10 3.92 43.74 6.35
C SER A 10 4.31 42.73 5.27
N SER A 11 4.91 41.60 5.65
CA SER A 11 4.83 40.40 4.84
C SER A 11 3.39 39.92 4.96
N ALA A 12 2.58 40.27 3.97
CA ALA A 12 1.30 39.61 3.75
C ALA A 12 1.58 38.13 3.54
N ASP A 13 1.31 37.31 4.55
CA ASP A 13 1.07 35.90 4.38
C ASP A 13 -0.12 35.79 3.42
N SER A 14 0.20 35.63 2.14
CA SER A 14 -0.77 35.17 1.17
C SER A 14 -1.12 33.74 1.61
N ASN A 15 -2.28 33.53 2.22
CA ASN A 15 -2.92 32.25 2.31
C ASN A 15 -3.15 31.77 0.87
N TYR A 16 -2.13 31.25 0.24
CA TYR A 16 -2.28 30.45 -0.96
C TYR A 16 -2.96 29.16 -0.50
N ILE A 17 -4.24 29.04 -0.78
CA ILE A 17 -4.90 27.74 -0.77
C ILE A 17 -4.26 26.99 -1.93
N GLU A 18 -3.44 26.01 -1.63
CA GLU A 18 -2.83 25.14 -2.63
C GLU A 18 -3.97 24.46 -3.42
N GLU A 19 -4.05 24.76 -4.72
CA GLU A 19 -5.07 24.16 -5.56
C GLU A 19 -4.71 22.70 -5.82
N ILE A 20 -5.45 21.78 -5.17
CA ILE A 20 -5.22 20.35 -5.33
C ILE A 20 -5.76 19.92 -6.69
N THR A 21 -4.84 19.55 -7.59
CA THR A 21 -5.16 18.97 -8.89
C THR A 21 -5.29 17.46 -8.78
N VAL A 22 -6.34 16.91 -9.37
CA VAL A 22 -6.67 15.48 -9.36
C VAL A 22 -6.82 14.94 -10.78
N THR A 23 -6.65 13.64 -10.93
CA THR A 23 -6.82 12.93 -12.22
C THR A 23 -7.99 11.96 -12.19
N ALA A 24 -8.92 12.15 -11.27
CA ALA A 24 -10.08 11.29 -11.03
C ALA A 24 -10.97 11.03 -12.26
N GLN A 25 -10.90 11.86 -13.28
CA GLN A 25 -11.63 11.68 -14.55
C GLN A 25 -10.71 11.41 -15.75
N MET A 26 -9.53 10.86 -15.53
CA MET A 26 -8.48 10.67 -16.55
C MET A 26 -8.05 12.01 -17.18
N ARG A 27 -8.23 13.12 -16.46
CA ARG A 27 -7.85 14.49 -16.81
C ARG A 27 -7.44 15.23 -15.57
N GLU A 28 -6.43 16.05 -15.69
CA GLU A 28 -6.07 16.99 -14.62
C GLU A 28 -7.17 18.05 -14.46
N GLN A 29 -7.72 18.14 -13.28
CA GLN A 29 -8.78 19.08 -12.92
C GLN A 29 -8.59 19.51 -11.46
N SER A 30 -9.04 20.72 -11.13
CA SER A 30 -9.17 21.09 -9.72
C SER A 30 -10.15 20.16 -9.00
N VAL A 31 -9.82 19.74 -7.80
CA VAL A 31 -10.71 18.90 -6.98
C VAL A 31 -12.11 19.51 -6.82
N MET A 32 -12.19 20.85 -6.85
CA MET A 32 -13.45 21.59 -6.70
C MET A 32 -14.36 21.49 -7.95
N ASP A 33 -13.78 21.16 -9.12
CA ASP A 33 -14.51 21.07 -10.40
C ASP A 33 -14.96 19.64 -10.70
N VAL A 34 -14.53 18.65 -9.90
CA VAL A 34 -14.89 17.25 -10.10
C VAL A 34 -16.28 16.95 -9.50
N PRO A 35 -17.27 16.53 -10.30
CA PRO A 35 -18.63 16.28 -9.84
C PRO A 35 -18.78 14.91 -9.14
N VAL A 36 -17.76 14.50 -8.38
CA VAL A 36 -17.71 13.22 -7.65
C VAL A 36 -17.25 13.48 -6.22
N THR A 37 -17.86 12.80 -5.26
CA THR A 37 -17.38 12.86 -3.88
C THR A 37 -16.07 12.09 -3.79
N MET A 38 -15.00 12.78 -3.43
CA MET A 38 -13.70 12.19 -3.27
C MET A 38 -12.94 12.79 -2.09
N ASP A 39 -11.99 12.05 -1.58
CA ASP A 39 -10.95 12.55 -0.67
C ASP A 39 -9.61 12.49 -1.40
N VAL A 40 -8.77 13.48 -1.15
CA VAL A 40 -7.41 13.54 -1.66
C VAL A 40 -6.45 13.71 -0.49
N ILE A 41 -5.44 12.87 -0.44
CA ILE A 41 -4.42 12.88 0.59
C ILE A 41 -3.08 13.10 -0.10
N GLY A 42 -2.45 14.23 0.21
CA GLY A 42 -1.13 14.56 -0.35
C GLY A 42 -0.01 13.71 0.27
N GLY A 43 1.05 13.48 -0.51
CA GLY A 43 2.19 12.68 -0.08
C GLY A 43 2.90 13.23 1.16
N GLU A 44 3.06 14.56 1.28
CA GLU A 44 3.62 15.17 2.48
C GLU A 44 2.82 14.85 3.76
N PHE A 45 1.49 14.73 3.64
CA PHE A 45 0.66 14.32 4.77
C PHE A 45 0.88 12.85 5.11
N LEU A 46 0.96 11.96 4.11
CA LEU A 46 1.24 10.53 4.31
C LEU A 46 2.58 10.34 5.02
N GLU A 47 3.63 10.97 4.53
CA GLU A 47 4.96 10.95 5.14
C GLU A 47 4.94 11.45 6.59
N ARG A 48 4.31 12.58 6.84
CA ARG A 48 4.25 13.21 8.16
C ARG A 48 3.45 12.39 9.18
N THR A 49 2.50 11.59 8.72
CA THR A 49 1.68 10.69 9.57
C THR A 49 2.18 9.26 9.56
N ASN A 50 3.29 8.98 8.87
CA ASN A 50 3.89 7.66 8.72
C ASN A 50 2.89 6.61 8.22
N ILE A 51 2.10 6.97 7.20
CA ILE A 51 1.17 6.06 6.53
C ILE A 51 1.89 5.45 5.34
N MET A 52 2.18 4.16 5.42
CA MET A 52 2.94 3.40 4.43
C MET A 52 2.18 2.24 3.80
N GLU A 53 0.99 1.95 4.31
CA GLU A 53 0.12 0.88 3.82
C GLU A 53 -1.30 1.41 3.59
N LEU A 54 -2.03 0.75 2.69
CA LEU A 54 -3.38 1.19 2.31
C LEU A 54 -4.39 1.09 3.45
N ASP A 55 -4.29 0.07 4.30
CA ASP A 55 -5.19 -0.13 5.44
C ASP A 55 -5.07 1.00 6.47
N GLU A 56 -3.87 1.56 6.63
CA GLU A 56 -3.59 2.68 7.51
C GLU A 56 -4.35 3.95 7.11
N LEU A 57 -4.75 4.11 5.84
CA LEU A 57 -5.62 5.19 5.37
C LEU A 57 -6.98 5.22 6.09
N SER A 58 -7.42 4.06 6.61
CA SER A 58 -8.65 3.95 7.38
C SER A 58 -8.67 4.83 8.64
N ARG A 59 -7.49 5.21 9.16
CA ARG A 59 -7.34 6.05 10.36
C ARG A 59 -7.73 7.51 10.09
N ILE A 60 -7.66 7.95 8.84
CA ILE A 60 -7.81 9.35 8.45
C ILE A 60 -8.98 9.61 7.48
N LEU A 61 -9.46 8.58 6.78
CA LEU A 61 -10.52 8.71 5.78
C LEU A 61 -11.90 8.45 6.38
N PRO A 62 -12.81 9.43 6.35
CA PRO A 62 -14.17 9.21 6.82
C PRO A 62 -14.93 8.28 5.87
N ASN A 63 -15.65 7.30 6.43
CA ASN A 63 -16.46 6.31 5.69
C ASN A 63 -15.67 5.45 4.70
N VAL A 64 -14.39 5.28 4.94
CA VAL A 64 -13.51 4.32 4.26
C VAL A 64 -12.86 3.45 5.31
N GLN A 65 -12.96 2.14 5.15
CA GLN A 65 -12.29 1.16 6.00
C GLN A 65 -11.62 0.13 5.10
N ILE A 66 -10.36 -0.05 5.32
CA ILE A 66 -9.54 -1.06 4.64
C ILE A 66 -9.02 -1.96 5.75
N GLN A 67 -9.21 -3.24 5.61
CA GLN A 67 -8.81 -4.25 6.60
C GLN A 67 -8.12 -5.40 5.88
N GLU A 68 -7.05 -5.87 6.44
CA GLU A 68 -6.41 -7.11 6.00
C GLU A 68 -7.13 -8.29 6.65
N GLN A 69 -7.80 -9.12 5.84
CA GLN A 69 -8.36 -10.41 6.28
C GLN A 69 -7.28 -11.50 6.27
N ALA A 70 -6.35 -11.40 5.35
CA ALA A 70 -5.05 -12.02 5.25
C ALA A 70 -4.16 -11.01 4.53
N VAL A 71 -2.85 -11.13 4.58
CA VAL A 71 -1.93 -10.09 4.06
C VAL A 71 -2.18 -9.78 2.57
N SER A 72 -2.52 -10.79 1.76
CA SER A 72 -2.84 -10.61 0.34
C SER A 72 -4.33 -10.42 0.05
N LEU A 73 -5.18 -10.36 1.05
CA LEU A 73 -6.63 -10.28 0.89
C LEU A 73 -7.22 -9.06 1.60
N PRO A 74 -6.91 -7.85 1.14
CA PRO A 74 -7.52 -6.66 1.71
C PRO A 74 -9.02 -6.65 1.48
N SER A 75 -9.77 -6.25 2.51
CA SER A 75 -11.20 -5.98 2.46
C SER A 75 -11.42 -4.48 2.46
N PHE A 76 -12.17 -4.00 1.50
CA PHE A 76 -12.48 -2.59 1.35
C PHE A 76 -13.94 -2.32 1.71
N ASN A 77 -14.18 -1.30 2.53
CA ASN A 77 -15.51 -0.78 2.81
C ASN A 77 -15.55 0.71 2.49
N ILE A 78 -16.40 1.11 1.56
CA ILE A 78 -16.64 2.51 1.24
C ILE A 78 -18.13 2.80 1.41
N ARG A 79 -18.45 3.75 2.30
CA ARG A 79 -19.83 4.15 2.62
C ARG A 79 -20.72 2.99 3.06
N GLY A 80 -20.17 2.01 3.78
CA GLY A 80 -20.91 0.84 4.28
C GLY A 80 -21.10 -0.27 3.25
N VAL A 81 -20.57 -0.12 2.04
CA VAL A 81 -20.56 -1.20 1.05
C VAL A 81 -19.21 -1.90 1.11
N THR A 82 -19.24 -3.16 1.52
CA THR A 82 -18.03 -3.96 1.75
C THR A 82 -17.70 -4.86 0.55
N ASP A 83 -16.43 -4.97 0.26
CA ASP A 83 -15.82 -5.95 -0.63
C ASP A 83 -14.90 -6.87 0.20
N ASP A 84 -15.52 -7.89 0.81
CA ASP A 84 -14.88 -8.81 1.75
C ASP A 84 -14.85 -10.27 1.25
N VAL A 85 -14.94 -10.47 -0.05
CA VAL A 85 -14.94 -11.82 -0.60
C VAL A 85 -13.57 -12.47 -0.38
N PHE A 86 -13.56 -13.52 0.41
CA PHE A 86 -12.38 -14.32 0.73
C PHE A 86 -12.02 -15.25 -0.44
N SER A 87 -11.60 -14.67 -1.56
CA SER A 87 -11.15 -15.41 -2.75
C SER A 87 -10.27 -14.53 -3.61
N VAL A 88 -9.10 -15.03 -3.94
CA VAL A 88 -8.14 -14.37 -4.86
C VAL A 88 -8.67 -14.23 -6.29
N SER A 89 -9.64 -15.07 -6.68
CA SER A 89 -10.25 -15.04 -8.02
C SER A 89 -11.52 -14.19 -8.12
N ALA A 90 -11.99 -13.65 -7.01
CA ALA A 90 -13.19 -12.81 -7.01
C ALA A 90 -12.94 -11.50 -7.77
N THR A 91 -13.95 -11.05 -8.50
CA THR A 91 -13.92 -9.71 -9.10
C THR A 91 -14.13 -8.67 -7.98
N PRO A 92 -13.18 -7.78 -7.76
CA PRO A 92 -13.31 -6.75 -6.73
C PRO A 92 -14.44 -5.78 -7.09
N ARG A 93 -15.03 -5.14 -6.08
CA ARG A 93 -16.07 -4.11 -6.23
C ARG A 93 -15.53 -2.69 -6.09
N ILE A 94 -14.31 -2.59 -5.64
CA ILE A 94 -13.56 -1.35 -5.49
C ILE A 94 -12.30 -1.50 -6.34
N SER A 95 -12.11 -0.57 -7.26
CA SER A 95 -10.92 -0.55 -8.10
C SER A 95 -9.76 0.11 -7.37
N VAL A 96 -8.57 -0.46 -7.50
CA VAL A 96 -7.31 0.15 -7.06
C VAL A 96 -6.43 0.37 -8.27
N TYR A 97 -5.95 1.60 -8.41
CA TYR A 97 -5.05 2.01 -9.49
C TYR A 97 -3.75 2.54 -8.91
N GLN A 98 -2.66 2.24 -9.57
CA GLN A 98 -1.37 2.84 -9.27
C GLN A 98 -0.80 3.42 -10.57
N ASP A 99 -0.52 4.73 -10.56
CA ASP A 99 0.03 5.46 -11.70
C ASP A 99 -0.79 5.29 -13.02
N GLY A 100 -2.12 5.13 -12.89
CA GLY A 100 -3.05 4.93 -14.00
C GLY A 100 -3.30 3.48 -14.38
N PHE A 101 -2.59 2.52 -13.79
CA PHE A 101 -2.72 1.09 -14.11
C PHE A 101 -3.53 0.34 -13.07
N ASP A 102 -4.38 -0.57 -13.53
CA ASP A 102 -5.26 -1.37 -12.69
C ASP A 102 -4.46 -2.41 -11.88
N ILE A 103 -4.56 -2.29 -10.56
CA ILE A 103 -4.01 -3.23 -9.57
C ILE A 103 -5.10 -3.81 -8.66
N SER A 104 -6.35 -3.83 -9.12
CA SER A 104 -7.51 -4.19 -8.29
C SER A 104 -7.55 -5.65 -7.84
N LYS A 105 -6.76 -6.55 -8.46
CA LYS A 105 -6.66 -7.94 -7.98
C LYS A 105 -6.10 -7.94 -6.56
N LYS A 106 -6.75 -8.65 -5.65
CA LYS A 106 -6.44 -8.64 -4.21
C LYS A 106 -4.97 -8.90 -3.90
N THR A 107 -4.36 -9.90 -4.55
CA THR A 107 -2.94 -10.23 -4.39
C THR A 107 -1.96 -9.14 -4.83
N VAL A 108 -2.46 -8.11 -5.53
CA VAL A 108 -1.65 -7.01 -6.10
C VAL A 108 -2.02 -5.66 -5.49
N SER A 109 -3.23 -5.54 -4.92
CA SER A 109 -3.76 -4.26 -4.45
C SER A 109 -3.16 -3.76 -3.14
N SER A 110 -2.60 -4.66 -2.33
CA SER A 110 -1.83 -4.29 -1.12
C SER A 110 -0.40 -3.95 -1.54
N VAL A 111 -0.14 -2.68 -1.81
CA VAL A 111 1.17 -2.14 -2.20
C VAL A 111 1.70 -1.17 -1.16
N ALA A 112 3.01 -1.14 -0.99
CA ALA A 112 3.67 -0.17 -0.12
C ALA A 112 3.53 1.26 -0.65
N LEU A 113 3.23 2.20 0.24
CA LEU A 113 3.08 3.62 -0.05
C LEU A 113 4.37 4.35 0.30
N TYR A 114 5.28 4.48 -0.64
CA TYR A 114 6.53 5.24 -0.50
C TYR A 114 6.73 6.16 -1.69
N ASP A 115 7.27 7.34 -1.43
CA ASP A 115 7.48 8.37 -2.44
C ASP A 115 6.20 8.65 -3.26
N ILE A 116 5.10 8.88 -2.56
CA ILE A 116 3.76 9.09 -3.12
C ILE A 116 3.50 10.59 -3.26
N ALA A 117 2.98 11.01 -4.41
CA ALA A 117 2.52 12.38 -4.63
C ALA A 117 1.16 12.62 -3.96
N ARG A 118 0.24 11.68 -4.15
CA ARG A 118 -1.10 11.72 -3.55
C ARG A 118 -1.83 10.38 -3.67
N VAL A 119 -2.84 10.20 -2.83
CA VAL A 119 -3.85 9.14 -2.95
C VAL A 119 -5.22 9.79 -3.11
N GLU A 120 -5.94 9.40 -4.13
CA GLU A 120 -7.31 9.85 -4.42
C GLU A 120 -8.28 8.71 -4.12
N VAL A 121 -9.31 8.96 -3.31
CA VAL A 121 -10.35 7.97 -2.97
C VAL A 121 -11.70 8.47 -3.45
N LEU A 122 -12.21 7.87 -4.51
CA LEU A 122 -13.49 8.20 -5.12
C LEU A 122 -14.58 7.35 -4.44
N LYS A 123 -15.59 8.03 -3.89
CA LYS A 123 -16.66 7.41 -3.11
C LYS A 123 -17.95 7.32 -3.90
N GLY A 124 -18.26 6.12 -4.36
CA GLY A 124 -19.47 5.81 -5.13
C GLY A 124 -19.13 5.24 -6.52
N PRO A 125 -20.14 4.77 -7.27
CA PRO A 125 -19.94 4.07 -8.54
C PRO A 125 -19.18 4.89 -9.57
N GLN A 126 -18.12 4.35 -10.12
CA GLN A 126 -17.28 4.92 -11.18
C GLN A 126 -17.01 3.94 -12.34
N PRO A 127 -18.00 3.14 -12.80
CA PRO A 127 -17.74 2.06 -13.75
C PRO A 127 -17.34 2.56 -15.14
N THR A 128 -17.70 3.78 -15.50
CA THR A 128 -17.41 4.36 -16.83
C THR A 128 -15.93 4.66 -17.01
N LEU A 129 -15.24 5.03 -15.95
CA LEU A 129 -13.83 5.45 -15.99
C LEU A 129 -12.88 4.36 -15.47
N PHE A 130 -13.30 3.63 -14.44
CA PHE A 130 -12.49 2.66 -13.72
C PHE A 130 -12.95 1.20 -13.92
N GLY A 131 -13.83 0.97 -14.90
CA GLY A 131 -14.28 -0.38 -15.25
C GLY A 131 -15.23 -1.03 -14.25
N VAL A 132 -15.51 -2.31 -14.45
CA VAL A 132 -16.54 -3.07 -13.72
C VAL A 132 -16.25 -3.17 -12.23
N ALA A 133 -14.99 -3.17 -11.85
CA ALA A 133 -14.55 -3.26 -10.46
C ALA A 133 -14.88 -2.01 -9.64
N ALA A 134 -15.10 -0.84 -10.26
CA ALA A 134 -15.43 0.40 -9.56
C ALA A 134 -16.92 0.57 -9.25
N ALA A 135 -17.63 -0.50 -8.96
CA ALA A 135 -19.07 -0.44 -8.65
C ALA A 135 -19.35 0.33 -7.34
N ASN A 136 -18.42 0.36 -6.39
CA ASN A 136 -18.59 1.01 -5.09
C ASN A 136 -17.64 2.19 -4.88
N GLY A 137 -16.58 2.30 -5.68
CA GLY A 137 -15.57 3.34 -5.59
C GLY A 137 -14.26 2.95 -6.24
N ALA A 138 -13.30 3.87 -6.19
CA ALA A 138 -11.95 3.63 -6.68
C ALA A 138 -10.92 4.30 -5.77
N ILE A 139 -9.75 3.71 -5.64
CA ILE A 139 -8.57 4.26 -5.00
C ILE A 139 -7.51 4.43 -6.08
N SER A 140 -6.98 5.63 -6.23
CA SER A 140 -5.91 5.92 -7.19
C SER A 140 -4.68 6.45 -6.47
N ILE A 141 -3.57 5.75 -6.61
CA ILE A 141 -2.28 6.04 -6.00
C ILE A 141 -1.41 6.67 -7.08
N HIS A 142 -0.85 7.82 -6.80
CA HIS A 142 0.04 8.53 -7.70
C HIS A 142 1.42 8.68 -7.08
N SER A 143 2.41 8.11 -7.74
CA SER A 143 3.82 8.24 -7.35
C SER A 143 4.37 9.61 -7.74
N ASN A 144 5.37 10.09 -7.01
CA ASN A 144 6.10 11.29 -7.40
C ASN A 144 6.83 11.07 -8.74
N LEU A 145 6.77 12.08 -9.59
CA LEU A 145 7.49 12.10 -10.87
C LEU A 145 8.88 12.75 -10.71
N PRO A 146 9.82 12.42 -11.59
CA PRO A 146 11.08 13.14 -11.68
C PRO A 146 10.87 14.64 -11.96
N THR A 147 11.64 15.49 -11.28
CA THR A 147 11.63 16.94 -11.41
C THR A 147 12.92 17.46 -12.05
N ASP A 148 12.99 18.74 -12.35
CA ASP A 148 14.17 19.44 -12.86
C ASP A 148 15.16 19.87 -11.75
N VAL A 149 14.86 19.57 -10.49
CA VAL A 149 15.68 19.91 -9.33
C VAL A 149 16.45 18.69 -8.83
N LYS A 150 17.74 18.85 -8.53
CA LYS A 150 18.51 17.81 -7.82
C LYS A 150 18.10 17.80 -6.37
N GLU A 151 17.53 16.70 -5.94
CA GLU A 151 17.09 16.52 -4.55
C GLU A 151 17.32 15.08 -4.09
N GLY A 152 17.40 14.90 -2.79
CA GLY A 152 17.52 13.60 -2.19
C GLY A 152 17.02 13.64 -0.75
N LYS A 153 16.36 12.57 -0.33
CA LYS A 153 15.82 12.37 1.00
C LYS A 153 16.24 10.99 1.49
N VAL A 154 16.62 10.90 2.75
CA VAL A 154 16.80 9.64 3.46
C VAL A 154 16.14 9.81 4.82
N GLN A 155 15.24 8.91 5.14
CA GLN A 155 14.54 8.85 6.41
C GLN A 155 14.83 7.52 7.08
N LEU A 156 15.16 7.56 8.37
CA LEU A 156 15.37 6.40 9.21
C LEU A 156 14.35 6.43 10.32
N GLY A 157 13.65 5.34 10.53
CA GLY A 157 12.70 5.14 11.61
C GLY A 157 13.12 3.98 12.51
N TYR A 158 12.80 4.09 13.77
CA TYR A 158 12.89 2.99 14.73
C TYR A 158 11.74 3.13 15.74
N ASN A 159 11.05 2.04 16.03
CA ASN A 159 9.92 2.05 16.95
C ASN A 159 10.14 1.11 18.17
N SER A 160 9.20 1.15 19.13
CA SER A 160 9.29 0.35 20.36
C SER A 160 9.12 -1.16 20.16
N GLU A 161 8.53 -1.56 19.03
CA GLU A 161 8.31 -2.97 18.64
C GLU A 161 9.49 -3.52 17.81
N GLN A 162 10.70 -3.00 18.06
CA GLN A 162 11.93 -3.34 17.32
C GLN A 162 11.82 -3.13 15.81
N GLY A 163 10.88 -2.27 15.40
CA GLY A 163 10.71 -1.98 13.98
C GLY A 163 11.77 -1.05 13.45
N GLU A 164 12.35 -1.42 12.33
CA GLU A 164 13.33 -0.65 11.57
C GLU A 164 12.73 -0.18 10.25
N GLU A 165 13.04 1.06 9.88
CA GLU A 165 12.52 1.66 8.66
C GLU A 165 13.61 2.50 8.00
N LEU A 166 13.74 2.31 6.70
CA LEU A 166 14.56 3.15 5.83
C LEU A 166 13.74 3.51 4.60
N GLU A 167 13.48 4.79 4.42
CA GLU A 167 12.97 5.33 3.16
C GLU A 167 14.02 6.22 2.52
N PHE A 168 14.19 6.12 1.22
CA PHE A 168 15.07 7.01 0.48
C PHE A 168 14.47 7.42 -0.86
N MET A 169 14.83 8.62 -1.31
CA MET A 169 14.53 9.14 -2.63
C MET A 169 15.70 9.96 -3.14
N PHE A 170 16.01 9.80 -4.43
CA PHE A 170 16.98 10.62 -5.16
C PHE A 170 16.40 11.02 -6.50
N ASN A 171 16.41 12.32 -6.77
CA ASN A 171 15.97 12.92 -8.03
C ASN A 171 17.16 13.57 -8.74
N LEU A 172 17.36 13.18 -10.00
CA LEU A 172 18.50 13.60 -10.79
C LEU A 172 18.05 14.07 -12.19
N PRO A 173 17.90 15.38 -12.41
CA PRO A 173 17.83 15.92 -13.77
C PRO A 173 19.18 15.74 -14.46
N VAL A 174 19.19 15.09 -15.62
CA VAL A 174 20.40 14.85 -16.42
C VAL A 174 20.61 16.00 -17.39
N ASN A 175 19.54 16.50 -17.98
CA ASN A 175 19.50 17.68 -18.83
C ASN A 175 18.07 18.21 -18.89
N ASP A 176 17.83 19.26 -19.67
CA ASP A 176 16.52 19.95 -19.76
C ASP A 176 15.37 19.04 -20.21
N ASN A 177 15.66 17.87 -20.80
CA ASN A 177 14.65 16.96 -21.33
C ASN A 177 14.58 15.61 -20.61
N HIS A 178 15.54 15.28 -19.76
CA HIS A 178 15.61 13.97 -19.11
C HIS A 178 15.87 14.12 -17.61
N SER A 179 15.02 13.49 -16.83
CA SER A 179 15.16 13.38 -15.38
C SER A 179 14.89 11.96 -14.91
N PHE A 180 15.57 11.56 -13.85
CA PHE A 180 15.44 10.27 -13.20
C PHE A 180 15.11 10.45 -11.73
N ARG A 181 14.28 9.57 -11.21
CA ARG A 181 13.96 9.47 -9.79
C ARG A 181 14.05 8.02 -9.36
N VAL A 182 14.73 7.78 -8.26
CA VAL A 182 14.80 6.46 -7.63
C VAL A 182 14.33 6.63 -6.21
N ALA A 183 13.40 5.79 -5.80
CA ALA A 183 12.89 5.74 -4.44
C ALA A 183 12.85 4.30 -3.94
N GLY A 184 12.97 4.11 -2.63
CA GLY A 184 12.86 2.78 -2.04
C GLY A 184 12.49 2.84 -0.57
N LEU A 185 11.94 1.71 -0.13
CA LEU A 185 11.49 1.45 1.23
C LEU A 185 12.07 0.12 1.70
N TYR A 186 12.58 0.11 2.92
CA TYR A 186 12.82 -1.08 3.73
C TYR A 186 12.09 -0.87 5.04
N ARG A 187 11.21 -1.79 5.40
CA ARG A 187 10.50 -1.76 6.67
C ARG A 187 10.44 -3.17 7.23
N GLU A 188 10.88 -3.33 8.44
CA GLU A 188 10.84 -4.59 9.17
C GLU A 188 10.38 -4.32 10.61
N MET A 189 9.48 -5.13 11.10
CA MET A 189 8.97 -5.04 12.45
C MET A 189 8.60 -6.44 12.92
N ASP A 190 9.07 -6.79 14.10
CA ASP A 190 8.71 -8.04 14.75
C ASP A 190 7.19 -8.13 14.98
N GLY A 191 6.67 -9.34 15.02
CA GLY A 191 5.27 -9.58 15.33
C GLY A 191 4.88 -9.04 16.71
N ILE A 192 3.72 -8.43 16.80
CA ILE A 192 3.19 -7.88 18.07
C ILE A 192 2.29 -8.86 18.82
N VAL A 193 1.94 -9.98 18.21
CA VAL A 193 1.13 -11.03 18.82
C VAL A 193 1.96 -12.29 18.95
N GLU A 194 2.33 -12.61 20.20
CA GLU A 194 3.11 -13.81 20.54
C GLU A 194 2.38 -15.08 20.06
N ASN A 195 3.08 -15.97 19.34
CA ASN A 195 2.56 -17.26 18.91
C ASN A 195 3.16 -18.39 19.78
N ASN A 196 2.38 -18.92 20.68
CA ASN A 196 2.76 -19.95 21.64
C ASN A 196 2.65 -21.38 21.12
N ALA A 197 2.42 -21.58 19.82
CA ALA A 197 2.17 -22.91 19.26
C ALA A 197 3.29 -23.93 19.52
N CYS A 198 4.54 -23.46 19.63
CA CYS A 198 5.72 -24.30 19.86
C CYS A 198 6.20 -24.31 21.32
N SER A 199 5.51 -23.59 22.20
CA SER A 199 5.91 -23.48 23.61
C SER A 199 5.70 -24.80 24.35
N GLU A 200 6.52 -25.05 25.39
CA GLU A 200 6.33 -26.19 26.28
C GLU A 200 4.95 -26.15 26.93
N GLY A 201 4.17 -27.19 26.65
CA GLY A 201 2.81 -27.32 27.14
C GLY A 201 1.75 -26.64 26.27
N SER A 202 2.08 -26.12 25.09
CA SER A 202 1.09 -25.79 24.06
C SER A 202 0.33 -27.03 23.61
N TYR A 203 -0.84 -26.85 22.99
CA TYR A 203 -1.65 -27.98 22.51
C TYR A 203 -0.88 -28.84 21.51
N TYR A 204 0.05 -28.24 20.74
CA TYR A 204 0.87 -28.86 19.71
C TYR A 204 2.36 -28.91 20.02
N GLY A 205 2.79 -28.49 21.17
CA GLY A 205 4.19 -28.25 21.56
C GLY A 205 5.21 -29.36 21.34
N ASN A 206 4.80 -30.49 20.76
CA ASN A 206 5.66 -31.59 20.33
C ASN A 206 5.04 -32.40 19.16
N ALA A 207 3.98 -31.91 18.51
CA ALA A 207 3.39 -32.60 17.38
C ALA A 207 4.16 -32.24 16.10
N ASN A 208 4.74 -33.23 15.42
CA ASN A 208 5.23 -33.04 14.06
C ASN A 208 4.05 -32.69 13.14
N MET A 209 4.05 -31.49 12.60
CA MET A 209 3.15 -31.12 11.54
C MET A 209 3.71 -31.58 10.19
N TYR A 210 2.84 -31.86 9.26
CA TYR A 210 3.22 -32.33 7.92
C TYR A 210 2.48 -31.51 6.88
N ASP A 211 3.21 -31.09 5.84
CA ASP A 211 2.62 -30.44 4.67
C ASP A 211 1.73 -31.44 3.88
N HIS A 212 1.05 -30.95 2.84
CA HIS A 212 0.21 -31.76 1.96
C HIS A 212 1.00 -32.85 1.20
N LYS A 213 2.33 -32.76 1.16
CA LYS A 213 3.24 -33.76 0.55
C LYS A 213 3.75 -34.76 1.57
N GLY A 214 3.42 -34.62 2.84
CA GLY A 214 3.85 -35.47 3.94
C GLY A 214 5.26 -35.13 4.49
N ASN A 215 5.81 -33.97 4.18
CA ASN A 215 7.04 -33.51 4.79
C ASN A 215 6.74 -32.90 6.16
N ALA A 216 7.63 -33.13 7.12
CA ALA A 216 7.51 -32.50 8.43
C ALA A 216 7.70 -30.98 8.33
N ILE A 217 6.74 -30.23 8.83
CA ILE A 217 6.85 -28.77 8.99
C ILE A 217 7.47 -28.55 10.36
N PRO A 218 8.63 -27.88 10.45
CA PRO A 218 9.18 -27.51 11.74
C PRO A 218 8.22 -26.55 12.43
N CYS A 219 7.97 -26.78 13.70
CA CYS A 219 7.22 -25.83 14.50
C CYS A 219 8.01 -24.50 14.58
N SER A 220 7.35 -23.41 14.30
CA SER A 220 7.88 -22.05 14.48
C SER A 220 7.01 -21.30 15.47
N SER A 221 7.65 -20.56 16.36
CA SER A 221 7.00 -19.63 17.29
C SER A 221 7.15 -18.19 16.80
N GLU A 222 7.15 -17.99 15.51
CA GLU A 222 7.20 -16.65 14.94
C GLU A 222 5.96 -15.85 15.35
N ASP A 223 6.21 -14.65 15.87
CA ASP A 223 5.17 -13.76 16.33
C ASP A 223 4.38 -13.22 15.14
N LEU A 224 3.09 -12.99 15.32
CA LEU A 224 2.15 -12.63 14.26
C LEU A 224 1.97 -11.11 14.16
N GLN A 225 1.46 -10.64 13.03
CA GLN A 225 1.26 -9.23 12.73
C GLN A 225 2.57 -8.41 12.68
N GLY A 226 3.64 -9.04 12.25
CA GLY A 226 4.86 -8.34 11.88
C GLY A 226 4.75 -7.72 10.50
N VAL A 227 5.76 -6.94 10.13
CA VAL A 227 5.87 -6.32 8.80
C VAL A 227 7.28 -6.59 8.26
N SER A 228 7.38 -7.08 7.03
CA SER A 228 8.63 -7.16 6.29
C SER A 228 8.39 -6.80 4.84
N VAL A 229 8.80 -5.59 4.46
CA VAL A 229 8.59 -5.03 3.12
C VAL A 229 9.88 -4.41 2.61
N GLN A 230 10.27 -4.77 1.42
CA GLN A 230 11.38 -4.18 0.69
C GLN A 230 10.87 -3.75 -0.69
N ALA A 231 11.03 -2.48 -1.03
CA ALA A 231 10.55 -1.98 -2.30
C ALA A 231 11.52 -0.96 -2.90
N VAL A 232 11.61 -0.97 -4.23
CA VAL A 232 12.38 0.01 -4.98
C VAL A 232 11.66 0.35 -6.28
N ARG A 233 11.64 1.62 -6.64
CA ARG A 233 11.09 2.13 -7.91
C ARG A 233 12.05 3.09 -8.57
N GLY A 234 12.35 2.85 -9.86
CA GLY A 234 13.04 3.77 -10.74
C GLY A 234 12.05 4.38 -11.73
N THR A 235 12.05 5.69 -11.86
CA THR A 235 11.22 6.44 -12.82
C THR A 235 12.12 7.27 -13.71
N TRP A 236 11.91 7.18 -15.01
CA TRP A 236 12.51 8.04 -16.02
C TRP A 236 11.44 8.89 -16.67
N LYS A 237 11.66 10.21 -16.70
CA LYS A 237 10.83 11.16 -17.43
C LYS A 237 11.63 11.75 -18.57
N MET A 238 11.01 11.75 -19.74
CA MET A 238 11.50 12.42 -20.94
C MET A 238 10.45 13.47 -21.34
N ASP A 239 10.86 14.73 -21.46
CA ASP A 239 9.99 15.85 -21.71
C ASP A 239 10.54 16.72 -22.87
N TYR A 240 9.87 16.67 -23.99
CA TYR A 240 10.11 17.51 -25.17
C TYR A 240 8.86 18.30 -25.50
N ASP A 241 8.99 19.44 -26.16
CA ASP A 241 7.89 20.39 -26.46
C ASP A 241 6.51 19.77 -26.75
N LYS A 242 6.48 18.61 -27.41
CA LYS A 242 5.25 17.92 -27.83
C LYS A 242 5.13 16.51 -27.30
N LEU A 243 6.18 15.96 -26.72
CA LEU A 243 6.22 14.55 -26.32
C LEU A 243 6.71 14.46 -24.88
N GLU A 244 5.85 13.95 -24.01
CA GLU A 244 6.24 13.50 -22.68
C GLU A 244 6.18 11.97 -22.67
N VAL A 245 7.23 11.36 -22.11
CA VAL A 245 7.27 9.92 -21.84
C VAL A 245 7.70 9.70 -20.40
N ILE A 246 6.97 8.85 -19.71
CA ILE A 246 7.29 8.40 -18.37
C ILE A 246 7.44 6.88 -18.43
N ALA A 247 8.57 6.37 -17.98
CA ALA A 247 8.79 4.92 -17.85
C ALA A 247 9.17 4.59 -16.40
N ARG A 248 8.54 3.55 -15.84
CA ARG A 248 8.79 3.08 -14.47
C ARG A 248 9.15 1.60 -14.45
N ALA A 249 10.00 1.25 -13.50
CA ALA A 249 10.26 -0.12 -13.13
C ALA A 249 10.27 -0.20 -11.61
N ALA A 250 9.55 -1.16 -11.04
CA ALA A 250 9.51 -1.38 -9.61
C ALA A 250 9.59 -2.86 -9.24
N LEU A 251 10.21 -3.11 -8.09
CA LEU A 251 10.30 -4.41 -7.45
C LEU A 251 9.86 -4.23 -6.00
N GLU A 252 8.98 -5.11 -5.54
CA GLU A 252 8.55 -5.20 -4.15
C GLU A 252 8.64 -6.65 -3.69
N TYR A 253 9.22 -6.85 -2.53
CA TYR A 253 9.30 -8.13 -1.84
C TYR A 253 8.67 -7.98 -0.46
N ASN A 254 7.77 -8.88 -0.12
CA ASN A 254 7.13 -8.99 1.18
C ASN A 254 7.37 -10.39 1.72
N ASP A 255 7.77 -10.47 2.98
CA ASP A 255 7.90 -11.69 3.75
C ASP A 255 7.34 -11.41 5.15
N GLN A 256 6.03 -11.40 5.26
CA GLN A 256 5.33 -10.93 6.45
C GLN A 256 4.70 -12.11 7.19
N PRO A 257 4.88 -12.20 8.51
CA PRO A 257 4.16 -13.17 9.32
C PRO A 257 2.63 -12.95 9.25
N GLY A 258 1.89 -14.02 9.48
CA GLY A 258 0.44 -14.02 9.31
C GLY A 258 -0.32 -13.10 10.27
N VAL A 259 -1.55 -12.82 9.90
CA VAL A 259 -2.48 -12.09 10.75
C VAL A 259 -2.95 -12.94 11.92
N ALA A 260 -3.15 -12.34 13.08
CA ALA A 260 -3.65 -13.01 14.28
C ALA A 260 -5.19 -13.15 14.21
N PHE A 261 -5.68 -13.97 13.29
CA PHE A 261 -7.11 -14.27 13.15
C PHE A 261 -7.53 -15.35 14.17
N LYS A 262 -7.98 -14.92 15.34
CA LYS A 262 -8.34 -15.81 16.44
C LYS A 262 -9.83 -16.11 16.51
N SER A 263 -10.16 -17.36 16.92
CA SER A 263 -11.55 -17.74 17.22
C SER A 263 -12.15 -16.87 18.31
N GLY A 264 -13.36 -16.38 18.11
CA GLY A 264 -14.11 -15.66 19.13
C GLY A 264 -14.66 -16.55 20.26
N SER A 265 -14.51 -17.87 20.17
CA SER A 265 -15.12 -18.85 21.09
C SER A 265 -14.11 -19.77 21.78
N ILE A 266 -12.96 -19.99 21.18
CA ILE A 266 -11.92 -20.90 21.70
C ILE A 266 -10.67 -20.08 21.96
N ALA A 267 -10.33 -19.90 23.21
CA ALA A 267 -9.13 -19.16 23.59
C ALA A 267 -7.88 -20.05 23.43
N PRO A 268 -6.78 -19.51 22.90
CA PRO A 268 -5.49 -20.16 22.88
C PRO A 268 -4.92 -20.31 24.30
N LYS A 269 -4.00 -21.22 24.48
CA LYS A 269 -3.33 -21.41 25.77
C LYS A 269 -2.44 -20.19 26.08
N GLY A 270 -2.60 -19.62 27.25
CA GLY A 270 -1.86 -18.43 27.66
C GLY A 270 -2.38 -17.11 27.12
N GLY A 271 -3.44 -17.15 26.31
CA GLY A 271 -4.14 -15.99 25.78
C GLY A 271 -5.64 -16.03 26.02
N ASP A 272 -6.35 -15.12 25.44
CA ASP A 272 -7.81 -15.08 25.40
C ASP A 272 -8.28 -14.82 23.94
N THR A 273 -9.55 -14.52 23.76
CA THR A 273 -10.10 -14.21 22.42
C THR A 273 -9.82 -12.79 21.95
N SER A 274 -9.08 -12.00 22.71
CA SER A 274 -8.65 -10.66 22.30
C SER A 274 -7.60 -10.73 21.18
N PRO A 275 -7.64 -9.86 20.19
CA PRO A 275 -6.67 -9.86 19.10
C PRO A 275 -5.22 -9.52 19.55
N TYR A 276 -5.04 -8.95 20.72
CA TYR A 276 -3.75 -8.48 21.23
C TYR A 276 -3.09 -9.40 22.26
N THR A 277 -3.71 -10.51 22.63
CA THR A 277 -3.09 -11.52 23.51
C THR A 277 -2.49 -12.65 22.70
N ALA A 278 -1.64 -13.45 23.34
CA ALA A 278 -0.95 -14.56 22.70
C ALA A 278 -1.90 -15.45 21.85
N ALA A 279 -1.41 -15.90 20.72
CA ALA A 279 -2.06 -16.85 19.85
C ALA A 279 -1.43 -18.25 19.97
N GLU A 280 -2.06 -19.26 19.39
CA GLU A 280 -1.56 -20.61 19.33
C GLU A 280 -1.97 -21.23 18.00
N PHE A 281 -1.29 -20.83 16.92
CA PHE A 281 -1.61 -21.30 15.57
C PHE A 281 -0.69 -22.46 15.15
N SER A 282 -1.31 -23.48 14.58
CA SER A 282 -0.62 -24.72 14.29
C SER A 282 0.31 -24.68 13.07
N LEU A 283 0.16 -23.73 12.18
CA LEU A 283 0.95 -23.64 10.94
C LEU A 283 2.33 -22.99 11.11
N GLY A 284 2.57 -22.32 12.24
CA GLY A 284 3.89 -21.78 12.58
C GLY A 284 4.47 -20.89 11.48
N SER A 285 5.61 -21.25 10.95
CA SER A 285 6.33 -20.49 9.92
C SER A 285 5.68 -20.50 8.53
N GLU A 286 4.62 -21.25 8.31
CA GLU A 286 3.86 -21.20 7.06
C GLU A 286 2.69 -20.20 7.11
N LEU A 287 2.51 -19.53 8.25
CA LEU A 287 1.57 -18.41 8.36
C LEU A 287 2.20 -17.15 7.79
N GLY A 288 1.42 -16.45 7.00
CA GLY A 288 1.87 -15.19 6.41
C GLY A 288 2.00 -15.25 4.91
N ILE A 289 2.65 -14.25 4.35
CA ILE A 289 2.85 -14.11 2.91
C ILE A 289 4.31 -13.99 2.57
N GLU A 290 4.73 -14.75 1.56
CA GLU A 290 5.93 -14.47 0.77
C GLU A 290 5.47 -14.03 -0.62
N ARG A 291 5.80 -12.79 -1.00
CA ARG A 291 5.36 -12.21 -2.28
C ARG A 291 6.47 -11.44 -2.96
N THR A 292 6.67 -11.69 -4.23
CA THR A 292 7.48 -10.87 -5.13
C THR A 292 6.57 -10.23 -6.18
N LEU A 293 6.61 -8.90 -6.28
CA LEU A 293 5.88 -8.11 -7.26
C LEU A 293 6.86 -7.36 -8.14
N GLN A 294 6.80 -7.58 -9.44
CA GLN A 294 7.56 -6.85 -10.45
C GLN A 294 6.61 -6.05 -11.33
N SER A 295 6.89 -4.79 -11.57
CA SER A 295 6.09 -3.95 -12.46
C SER A 295 6.95 -3.11 -13.38
N TYR A 296 6.49 -2.99 -14.62
CA TYR A 296 7.10 -2.17 -15.67
C TYR A 296 5.99 -1.45 -16.40
N ASP A 297 6.09 -0.15 -16.50
CA ASP A 297 5.11 0.65 -17.23
C ASP A 297 5.79 1.75 -18.05
N ILE A 298 5.08 2.15 -19.08
CA ILE A 298 5.43 3.29 -19.92
C ILE A 298 4.17 4.02 -20.34
N SER A 299 4.18 5.33 -20.16
CA SER A 299 3.12 6.25 -20.61
C SER A 299 3.71 7.29 -21.54
N ALA A 300 3.03 7.59 -22.63
CA ALA A 300 3.44 8.60 -23.60
C ALA A 300 2.30 9.53 -23.95
N ASN A 301 2.53 10.83 -23.83
CA ASN A 301 1.63 11.90 -24.24
C ASN A 301 2.23 12.68 -25.41
N TYR A 302 1.53 12.75 -26.53
CA TYR A 302 1.97 13.51 -27.71
C TYR A 302 0.96 14.57 -28.10
N ALA A 303 1.35 15.83 -28.05
CA ALA A 303 0.53 16.96 -28.48
C ALA A 303 0.53 17.07 -30.02
N LEU A 304 -0.50 16.49 -30.68
CA LEU A 304 -0.70 16.58 -32.13
C LEU A 304 -1.02 18.02 -32.57
N SER A 305 -1.82 18.72 -31.76
CA SER A 305 -2.17 20.14 -31.96
C SER A 305 -2.48 20.81 -30.62
N SER A 306 -2.81 22.09 -30.62
CA SER A 306 -3.24 22.79 -29.41
C SER A 306 -4.53 22.26 -28.76
N THR A 307 -5.28 21.39 -29.46
CA THR A 307 -6.57 20.85 -29.00
C THR A 307 -6.65 19.33 -29.07
N LEU A 308 -5.62 18.66 -29.57
CA LEU A 308 -5.61 17.22 -29.76
C LEU A 308 -4.32 16.60 -29.21
N ASN A 309 -4.46 15.78 -28.20
CA ASN A 309 -3.38 14.99 -27.60
C ASN A 309 -3.61 13.50 -27.89
N LEU A 310 -2.54 12.79 -28.18
CA LEU A 310 -2.51 11.34 -28.24
C LEU A 310 -1.87 10.83 -26.96
N HIS A 311 -2.54 9.91 -26.29
CA HIS A 311 -2.06 9.23 -25.11
C HIS A 311 -1.93 7.74 -25.40
N ALA A 312 -0.84 7.12 -24.94
CA ALA A 312 -0.58 5.70 -25.10
C ALA A 312 0.12 5.16 -23.86
N ASP A 313 -0.42 4.06 -23.32
CA ASP A 313 0.10 3.37 -22.15
C ASP A 313 0.35 1.91 -22.46
N ALA A 314 1.39 1.38 -21.82
CA ALA A 314 1.64 -0.06 -21.74
C ALA A 314 2.18 -0.42 -20.37
N TYR A 315 1.73 -1.54 -19.81
CA TYR A 315 2.25 -2.05 -18.56
C TYR A 315 2.36 -3.57 -18.56
N TYR A 316 3.29 -4.05 -17.76
CA TYR A 316 3.46 -5.45 -17.44
C TYR A 316 3.65 -5.59 -15.93
N LYS A 317 2.94 -6.52 -15.34
CA LYS A 317 3.03 -6.82 -13.91
C LYS A 317 3.11 -8.33 -13.72
N ASP A 318 4.06 -8.78 -12.94
CA ASP A 318 4.26 -10.17 -12.55
C ASP A 318 4.20 -10.30 -11.04
N VAL A 319 3.54 -11.33 -10.55
CA VAL A 319 3.32 -11.58 -9.13
C VAL A 319 3.51 -13.05 -8.84
N GLU A 320 4.48 -13.34 -8.01
CA GLU A 320 4.62 -14.63 -7.37
C GLU A 320 4.27 -14.47 -5.89
N ALA A 321 3.31 -15.22 -5.40
CA ALA A 321 2.89 -15.14 -4.01
C ALA A 321 2.50 -16.52 -3.47
N SER A 322 2.88 -16.75 -2.21
CA SER A 322 2.44 -17.86 -1.39
C SER A 322 1.94 -17.31 -0.07
N GLU A 323 0.77 -17.71 0.37
CA GLU A 323 0.22 -17.24 1.64
C GLU A 323 -0.40 -18.41 2.40
N GLY A 324 -0.01 -18.53 3.68
CA GLY A 324 -0.60 -19.43 4.64
C GLY A 324 -1.43 -18.65 5.66
N PHE A 325 -2.62 -19.17 5.98
CA PHE A 325 -3.43 -18.60 7.05
C PHE A 325 -4.16 -19.69 7.82
N ASP A 326 -4.40 -19.44 9.09
CA ASP A 326 -5.21 -20.31 9.94
C ASP A 326 -6.69 -19.89 9.82
N ALA A 327 -7.50 -20.73 9.15
CA ALA A 327 -8.88 -20.38 8.80
C ALA A 327 -9.85 -20.50 9.98
N ASP A 328 -9.54 -21.28 11.00
CA ASP A 328 -10.42 -21.47 12.16
C ASP A 328 -10.03 -20.64 13.38
N GLY A 329 -8.83 -20.07 13.37
CA GLY A 329 -8.31 -19.21 14.44
C GLY A 329 -8.14 -19.93 15.77
N THR A 330 -7.87 -21.24 15.74
CA THR A 330 -7.71 -22.07 16.94
C THR A 330 -6.45 -22.92 16.85
N ALA A 331 -6.04 -23.47 17.99
CA ALA A 331 -5.00 -24.48 18.05
C ALA A 331 -5.46 -25.85 17.51
N LEU A 332 -6.72 -26.02 17.14
CA LEU A 332 -7.27 -27.28 16.66
C LEU A 332 -7.06 -27.38 15.16
N ARG A 333 -6.37 -28.41 14.73
CA ARG A 333 -6.20 -28.71 13.32
C ARG A 333 -7.52 -29.24 12.73
N ILE A 334 -8.32 -28.34 12.19
CA ILE A 334 -9.46 -28.69 11.35
C ILE A 334 -8.93 -28.76 9.93
N GLN A 335 -8.94 -29.96 9.42
CA GLN A 335 -8.51 -30.43 8.12
C GLN A 335 -8.29 -29.35 7.07
N ASP A 336 -7.05 -29.21 6.64
CA ASP A 336 -6.58 -28.27 5.62
C ASP A 336 -7.43 -28.39 4.35
N GLY A 337 -8.22 -27.36 4.06
CA GLY A 337 -8.79 -27.11 2.75
C GLY A 337 -7.84 -26.17 1.99
N TYR A 338 -7.08 -26.72 1.06
CA TYR A 338 -6.32 -25.94 0.08
C TYR A 338 -7.22 -25.56 -1.09
#